data_53c75438fe07888a521ed6df8534edab
#
_entry.id   53c75438fe07888a521ed6df8534edab
#
_cell.length_a   1.000
_cell.length_b   1.000
_cell.length_c   1.000
_cell.angle_alpha   90.00
_cell.angle_beta   90.00
_cell.angle_gamma   90.00
#
_symmetry.space_group_name_H-M   'P 1'
#
loop_
_entity.id
_entity.type
_entity.pdbx_description
1 polymer ?
#
loop_
_entity_poly.entity_id
_entity_poly.type
_entity_poly.pdbx_seq_one_letter_code
_entity_poly.pdbx_strand_id
1 'polypeptide(L)'
;MAEFHSQTLETMNDRRLFLKSSLIIGSGAASMSGAVAKAKVSDLSSGYDYKLPKFSRGDRLLFIGDSITDMNWGRNEKDRNHYLGHSYVYLIAARLGVEMPHAKLEFFNRGHSGNRISDLKRRWQKDVIEMKPNLLSVLIGVNDRKVKEGQKFSSEQWEADYRELLTKSRQSNKDVRFVLIDPFVLKSGWWMTKGGEWNISRSQIETMGKIVAKLAKEFRAIHVKMQEVFDLAAREAGPEQWIWDGVHPLPQGHELIARQWLQQLSSH
;
A
#
# COMPACT_ATOMS: atom_id res chain seq x y z
N MET A 1 -31.28 43.26 30.07
CA MET A 1 -30.26 43.24 31.14
C MET A 1 -29.76 41.83 31.25
N ALA A 2 -28.65 41.56 30.64
CA ALA A 2 -27.70 40.49 30.97
C ALA A 2 -26.51 40.65 29.99
N GLU A 3 -25.44 41.12 30.52
CA GLU A 3 -24.15 41.25 29.85
C GLU A 3 -23.58 39.89 29.51
N PHE A 4 -23.19 39.67 28.27
CA PHE A 4 -22.31 38.58 27.89
C PHE A 4 -20.93 39.14 27.62
N HIS A 5 -20.03 38.80 28.50
CA HIS A 5 -18.61 39.09 28.44
C HIS A 5 -17.96 38.43 27.25
N SER A 6 -17.28 39.25 26.49
CA SER A 6 -16.22 38.96 25.53
C SER A 6 -15.03 38.34 26.25
N GLN A 7 -14.66 37.10 25.93
CA GLN A 7 -13.32 36.55 26.14
C GLN A 7 -12.75 36.05 24.82
N THR A 8 -12.04 36.90 24.22
CA THR A 8 -10.71 36.87 23.58
C THR A 8 -10.23 35.58 22.96
N LEU A 9 -10.24 35.61 21.66
CA LEU A 9 -9.34 34.94 20.71
C LEU A 9 -7.88 35.38 20.95
N GLU A 10 -7.15 34.66 21.75
CA GLU A 10 -5.68 34.72 21.80
C GLU A 10 -5.19 33.34 22.26
N THR A 11 -4.82 32.47 21.32
CA THR A 11 -3.79 31.42 21.41
C THR A 11 -3.77 30.54 20.15
N MET A 12 -3.51 31.13 19.02
CA MET A 12 -3.11 30.38 17.83
C MET A 12 -1.99 31.08 17.08
N ASN A 13 -0.82 31.20 17.70
CA ASN A 13 0.36 31.69 16.97
C ASN A 13 1.66 31.34 17.68
N ASP A 14 1.90 30.04 17.97
CA ASP A 14 3.20 29.65 18.53
C ASP A 14 3.64 28.23 18.19
N ARG A 15 3.63 27.90 16.90
CA ARG A 15 4.24 26.66 16.37
C ARG A 15 5.17 26.83 15.17
N ARG A 16 5.71 28.02 14.94
CA ARG A 16 6.65 28.29 13.83
C ARG A 16 8.03 28.76 14.22
N LEU A 17 8.50 28.47 15.41
CA LEU A 17 9.83 28.91 15.85
C LEU A 17 10.54 27.86 16.67
N PHE A 18 10.97 26.75 16.05
CA PHE A 18 12.05 25.90 16.58
C PHE A 18 12.64 25.04 15.47
N LEU A 19 13.42 25.63 14.58
CA LEU A 19 14.43 24.93 13.79
C LEU A 19 15.45 25.94 13.25
N LYS A 20 16.38 26.36 14.11
CA LYS A 20 17.69 26.87 13.69
C LYS A 20 18.74 26.58 14.76
N SER A 21 19.87 26.06 14.31
CA SER A 21 21.17 25.85 15.01
C SER A 21 21.28 24.45 15.63
N SER A 22 22.28 23.62 15.36
CA SER A 22 23.71 23.93 15.25
C SER A 22 24.47 22.88 14.46
N LEU A 23 25.30 23.32 13.56
CA LEU A 23 26.37 22.54 12.96
C LEU A 23 27.51 22.41 13.99
N ILE A 24 27.92 21.19 14.34
CA ILE A 24 29.21 20.90 14.96
C ILE A 24 29.93 19.89 14.08
N ILE A 25 31.02 20.35 13.49
CA ILE A 25 31.96 19.51 12.75
C ILE A 25 32.87 18.83 13.79
N GLY A 26 32.85 17.50 13.81
CA GLY A 26 33.77 16.70 14.57
C GLY A 26 34.26 15.54 13.69
N SER A 27 35.53 15.65 13.26
CA SER A 27 36.25 14.58 12.54
C SER A 27 36.58 13.44 13.47
N GLY A 28 36.21 12.20 13.09
CA GLY A 28 36.56 10.98 13.83
C GLY A 28 36.23 9.73 13.02
N ALA A 29 37.23 8.91 12.83
CA ALA A 29 37.40 7.77 11.94
C ALA A 29 36.25 6.74 11.86
N ALA A 30 36.14 6.17 10.67
CA ALA A 30 35.21 5.14 10.25
C ALA A 30 35.30 3.83 11.07
N SER A 31 34.14 3.35 11.53
CA SER A 31 33.86 1.93 11.66
C SER A 31 32.56 1.65 10.91
N MET A 32 32.67 0.91 9.81
CA MET A 32 31.52 0.42 9.04
C MET A 32 30.85 -0.71 9.83
N SER A 33 29.94 -0.38 10.71
CA SER A 33 28.93 -1.29 11.19
C SER A 33 27.60 -0.84 10.54
N GLY A 34 27.07 -1.68 9.65
CA GLY A 34 25.80 -1.43 8.98
C GLY A 34 24.64 -1.39 9.97
N ALA A 35 24.43 -0.25 10.59
CA ALA A 35 23.22 0.05 11.31
C ALA A 35 22.13 0.29 10.26
N VAL A 36 21.25 -0.70 10.06
CA VAL A 36 19.95 -0.47 9.42
C VAL A 36 19.28 0.61 10.27
N ALA A 37 19.20 1.82 9.73
CA ALA A 37 18.51 2.93 10.37
C ALA A 37 17.06 2.46 10.61
N LYS A 38 16.67 2.34 11.89
CA LYS A 38 15.28 2.06 12.26
C LYS A 38 14.48 3.30 11.82
N ALA A 39 13.72 3.14 10.74
CA ALA A 39 12.76 4.15 10.33
C ALA A 39 11.84 4.45 11.53
N LYS A 40 11.70 5.73 11.88
CA LYS A 40 10.78 6.17 12.93
C LYS A 40 9.40 6.36 12.30
N VAL A 41 8.33 6.12 13.05
CA VAL A 41 6.95 6.37 12.59
C VAL A 41 6.71 7.85 12.29
N SER A 42 7.47 8.77 12.89
CA SER A 42 7.50 10.19 12.46
C SER A 42 7.73 10.35 10.95
N ASP A 43 8.45 9.40 10.32
CA ASP A 43 8.70 9.41 8.88
C ASP A 43 7.46 8.96 8.07
N LEU A 44 6.53 8.22 8.70
CA LEU A 44 5.25 7.81 8.12
C LEU A 44 4.17 8.90 8.26
N SER A 45 4.29 9.77 9.26
CA SER A 45 3.30 10.81 9.60
C SER A 45 3.59 12.19 8.98
N SER A 46 4.72 12.36 8.30
CA SER A 46 5.18 13.66 7.76
C SER A 46 4.36 14.18 6.57
N GLY A 47 3.21 13.58 6.28
CA GLY A 47 2.33 14.01 5.21
C GLY A 47 2.75 13.48 3.83
N TYR A 48 2.34 14.18 2.79
CA TYR A 48 2.67 13.85 1.41
C TYR A 48 3.98 14.51 0.99
N ASP A 49 5.09 14.11 1.62
CA ASP A 49 6.42 14.57 1.25
C ASP A 49 7.03 13.62 0.21
N TYR A 50 6.61 13.75 -1.03
CA TYR A 50 7.18 13.02 -2.16
C TYR A 50 7.23 13.91 -3.40
N LYS A 51 8.16 13.61 -4.30
CA LYS A 51 8.19 14.22 -5.63
C LYS A 51 7.09 13.60 -6.48
N LEU A 52 6.45 14.40 -7.35
CA LEU A 52 5.45 13.87 -8.26
C LEU A 52 6.05 12.80 -9.18
N PRO A 53 5.43 11.63 -9.29
CA PRO A 53 5.87 10.59 -10.21
C PRO A 53 5.79 11.07 -11.66
N LYS A 54 6.65 10.53 -12.51
CA LYS A 54 6.60 10.80 -13.93
C LYS A 54 5.53 9.95 -14.61
N PHE A 55 4.54 10.61 -15.17
CA PHE A 55 3.51 10.00 -16.00
C PHE A 55 3.35 10.75 -17.32
N SER A 56 2.99 10.01 -18.36
CA SER A 56 2.57 10.57 -19.63
C SER A 56 1.08 10.91 -19.59
N ARG A 57 0.67 11.80 -20.46
CA ARG A 57 -0.75 12.16 -20.57
C ARG A 57 -1.58 10.95 -21.00
N GLY A 58 -2.61 10.65 -20.24
CA GLY A 58 -3.52 9.54 -20.50
C GLY A 58 -2.99 8.18 -20.01
N ASP A 59 -1.92 8.17 -19.22
CA ASP A 59 -1.44 6.91 -18.62
C ASP A 59 -2.54 6.24 -17.82
N ARG A 60 -2.64 4.92 -18.00
CA ARG A 60 -3.62 4.03 -17.36
C ARG A 60 -3.00 3.33 -16.16
N LEU A 61 -3.50 3.66 -14.97
CA LEU A 61 -3.07 3.09 -13.70
C LEU A 61 -4.12 2.06 -13.25
N LEU A 62 -3.75 0.80 -13.26
CA LEU A 62 -4.63 -0.30 -12.90
C LEU A 62 -4.20 -0.91 -11.57
N PHE A 63 -5.15 -1.03 -10.64
CA PHE A 63 -4.98 -1.63 -9.32
C PHE A 63 -5.78 -2.92 -9.25
N ILE A 64 -5.11 -4.04 -8.99
CA ILE A 64 -5.74 -5.36 -8.91
C ILE A 64 -5.39 -6.03 -7.59
N GLY A 65 -6.34 -6.77 -7.03
CA GLY A 65 -6.18 -7.43 -5.74
C GLY A 65 -7.46 -8.04 -5.21
N ASP A 66 -7.52 -8.13 -3.90
CA ASP A 66 -8.63 -8.67 -3.12
C ASP A 66 -9.52 -7.58 -2.51
N SER A 67 -10.16 -7.86 -1.35
CA SER A 67 -11.05 -6.92 -0.63
C SER A 67 -10.37 -5.62 -0.23
N ILE A 68 -9.07 -5.65 0.07
CA ILE A 68 -8.31 -4.46 0.47
C ILE A 68 -8.22 -3.45 -0.70
N THR A 69 -8.14 -3.94 -1.93
CA THR A 69 -8.18 -3.11 -3.15
C THR A 69 -9.61 -2.79 -3.54
N ASP A 70 -10.52 -3.77 -3.45
CA ASP A 70 -11.92 -3.68 -3.86
C ASP A 70 -12.66 -2.53 -3.17
N MET A 71 -12.79 -2.60 -1.86
CA MET A 71 -13.54 -1.65 -1.01
C MET A 71 -14.77 -1.06 -1.71
N ASN A 72 -15.62 -1.94 -2.22
CA ASN A 72 -16.91 -1.62 -2.84
C ASN A 72 -16.82 -0.67 -4.05
N TRP A 73 -15.84 -0.84 -4.93
CA TRP A 73 -15.91 -0.11 -6.19
C TRP A 73 -17.15 -0.54 -7.01
N GLY A 74 -17.78 0.40 -7.69
CA GLY A 74 -19.16 0.28 -8.21
C GLY A 74 -19.36 -0.71 -9.37
N ARG A 75 -18.35 -1.49 -9.78
CA ARG A 75 -18.40 -2.43 -10.93
C ARG A 75 -18.81 -1.78 -12.25
N ASN A 76 -18.85 -0.46 -12.29
CA ASN A 76 -19.27 0.35 -13.43
C ASN A 76 -18.34 1.56 -13.58
N GLU A 77 -17.48 1.55 -14.57
CA GLU A 77 -16.53 2.62 -14.84
C GLU A 77 -17.20 3.93 -15.30
N LYS A 78 -18.44 3.85 -15.73
CA LYS A 78 -19.24 5.03 -16.12
C LYS A 78 -19.81 5.74 -14.89
N ASP A 79 -19.92 5.06 -13.75
CA ASP A 79 -20.30 5.66 -12.47
C ASP A 79 -19.11 6.39 -11.86
N ARG A 80 -18.94 7.65 -12.25
CA ARG A 80 -17.80 8.47 -11.85
C ARG A 80 -17.71 8.74 -10.34
N ASN A 81 -18.76 8.49 -9.59
CA ASN A 81 -18.78 8.67 -8.14
C ASN A 81 -18.27 7.45 -7.37
N HIS A 82 -18.50 6.22 -7.90
CA HIS A 82 -18.21 4.97 -7.18
C HIS A 82 -17.21 4.05 -7.88
N TYR A 83 -16.74 4.39 -9.08
CA TYR A 83 -15.91 3.51 -9.93
C TYR A 83 -14.57 3.09 -9.31
N LEU A 84 -14.09 3.79 -8.28
CA LEU A 84 -12.84 3.45 -7.58
C LEU A 84 -13.05 2.82 -6.19
N GLY A 85 -14.27 2.83 -5.66
CA GLY A 85 -14.52 2.43 -4.27
C GLY A 85 -13.93 3.44 -3.29
N HIS A 86 -13.63 2.97 -2.05
CA HIS A 86 -13.11 3.84 -0.98
C HIS A 86 -11.81 3.31 -0.36
N SER A 87 -11.00 2.60 -1.17
CA SER A 87 -9.69 2.09 -0.76
C SER A 87 -8.57 3.10 -0.96
N TYR A 88 -7.33 2.67 -0.70
CA TYR A 88 -6.11 3.39 -1.05
C TYR A 88 -6.07 3.81 -2.53
N VAL A 89 -6.76 3.08 -3.42
CA VAL A 89 -6.88 3.42 -4.85
C VAL A 89 -7.56 4.78 -5.05
N TYR A 90 -8.66 5.01 -4.32
CA TYR A 90 -9.37 6.29 -4.33
C TYR A 90 -8.47 7.44 -3.84
N LEU A 91 -7.73 7.22 -2.75
CA LEU A 91 -6.83 8.24 -2.18
C LEU A 91 -5.69 8.59 -3.14
N ILE A 92 -5.07 7.60 -3.78
CA ILE A 92 -4.04 7.81 -4.80
C ILE A 92 -4.60 8.59 -5.99
N ALA A 93 -5.78 8.18 -6.50
CA ALA A 93 -6.41 8.85 -7.63
C ALA A 93 -6.80 10.30 -7.31
N ALA A 94 -7.34 10.56 -6.13
CA ALA A 94 -7.68 11.90 -5.66
C ALA A 94 -6.42 12.77 -5.59
N ARG A 95 -5.32 12.26 -5.03
CA ARG A 95 -4.08 13.00 -4.88
C ARG A 95 -3.44 13.33 -6.23
N LEU A 96 -3.21 12.32 -7.07
CA LEU A 96 -2.62 12.53 -8.40
C LEU A 96 -3.52 13.35 -9.31
N GLY A 97 -4.84 13.22 -9.19
CA GLY A 97 -5.80 14.04 -9.93
C GLY A 97 -5.70 15.53 -9.63
N VAL A 98 -5.47 15.90 -8.35
CA VAL A 98 -5.26 17.28 -7.93
C VAL A 98 -3.91 17.81 -8.36
N GLU A 99 -2.86 17.00 -8.19
CA GLU A 99 -1.48 17.46 -8.45
C GLU A 99 -1.07 17.43 -9.92
N MET A 100 -1.73 16.57 -10.71
CA MET A 100 -1.43 16.36 -12.13
C MET A 100 -2.67 16.46 -13.03
N PRO A 101 -3.50 17.52 -12.93
CA PRO A 101 -4.79 17.59 -13.64
C PRO A 101 -4.64 17.57 -15.17
N HIS A 102 -3.52 18.09 -15.68
CA HIS A 102 -3.24 18.11 -17.12
C HIS A 102 -2.72 16.78 -17.66
N ALA A 103 -2.26 15.86 -16.79
CA ALA A 103 -1.83 14.54 -17.21
C ALA A 103 -3.00 13.64 -17.62
N LYS A 104 -4.24 13.97 -17.22
CA LYS A 104 -5.46 13.21 -17.57
C LYS A 104 -5.28 11.70 -17.31
N LEU A 105 -4.73 11.35 -16.15
CA LEU A 105 -4.51 9.98 -15.75
C LEU A 105 -5.83 9.22 -15.66
N GLU A 106 -5.82 7.96 -16.10
CA GLU A 106 -6.96 7.06 -16.00
C GLU A 106 -6.71 6.05 -14.88
N PHE A 107 -7.66 5.92 -13.94
CA PHE A 107 -7.54 5.01 -12.79
C PHE A 107 -8.58 3.91 -12.88
N PHE A 108 -8.14 2.67 -12.66
CA PHE A 108 -8.99 1.48 -12.71
C PHE A 108 -8.80 0.63 -11.46
N ASN A 109 -9.89 0.41 -10.72
CA ASN A 109 -9.93 -0.57 -9.64
C ASN A 109 -10.44 -1.91 -10.18
N ARG A 110 -9.64 -2.97 -9.98
CA ARG A 110 -9.95 -4.36 -10.35
C ARG A 110 -9.82 -5.29 -9.13
N GLY A 111 -10.00 -4.75 -7.93
CA GLY A 111 -10.11 -5.54 -6.72
C GLY A 111 -11.40 -6.37 -6.72
N HIS A 112 -11.33 -7.59 -6.17
CA HIS A 112 -12.48 -8.42 -5.89
C HIS A 112 -12.31 -9.10 -4.54
N SER A 113 -13.25 -8.84 -3.63
CA SER A 113 -13.24 -9.38 -2.27
C SER A 113 -13.10 -10.89 -2.26
N GLY A 114 -12.24 -11.40 -1.37
CA GLY A 114 -11.98 -12.84 -1.24
C GLY A 114 -11.02 -13.43 -2.26
N ASN A 115 -10.57 -12.68 -3.27
CA ASN A 115 -9.70 -13.23 -4.30
C ASN A 115 -8.35 -13.70 -3.74
N ARG A 116 -7.86 -14.79 -4.32
CA ARG A 116 -6.55 -15.40 -4.19
C ARG A 116 -5.77 -15.22 -5.49
N ILE A 117 -4.51 -15.59 -5.50
CA ILE A 117 -3.69 -15.55 -6.72
C ILE A 117 -4.31 -16.38 -7.86
N SER A 118 -4.90 -17.52 -7.53
CA SER A 118 -5.60 -18.38 -8.51
C SER A 118 -6.84 -17.73 -9.12
N ASP A 119 -7.51 -16.85 -8.38
CA ASP A 119 -8.66 -16.09 -8.89
C ASP A 119 -8.20 -15.00 -9.85
N LEU A 120 -7.08 -14.33 -9.55
CA LEU A 120 -6.46 -13.38 -10.46
C LEU A 120 -6.09 -14.05 -11.78
N LYS A 121 -5.53 -15.27 -11.76
CA LYS A 121 -5.20 -16.03 -12.99
C LYS A 121 -6.40 -16.21 -13.90
N ARG A 122 -7.58 -16.54 -13.34
CA ARG A 122 -8.81 -16.79 -14.13
C ARG A 122 -9.34 -15.54 -14.85
N ARG A 123 -9.11 -14.36 -14.28
CA ARG A 123 -9.62 -13.08 -14.82
C ARG A 123 -8.55 -12.16 -15.39
N TRP A 124 -7.27 -12.60 -15.40
CA TRP A 124 -6.14 -11.76 -15.78
C TRP A 124 -6.22 -11.22 -17.20
N GLN A 125 -6.68 -12.07 -18.14
CA GLN A 125 -6.85 -11.67 -19.53
C GLN A 125 -7.76 -10.45 -19.65
N LYS A 126 -8.96 -10.52 -19.05
CA LYS A 126 -9.97 -9.47 -19.13
C LYS A 126 -9.58 -8.24 -18.31
N ASP A 127 -9.14 -8.46 -17.07
CA ASP A 127 -9.00 -7.38 -16.10
C ASP A 127 -7.63 -6.70 -16.13
N VAL A 128 -6.63 -7.27 -16.84
CA VAL A 128 -5.30 -6.70 -16.96
C VAL A 128 -4.87 -6.55 -18.41
N ILE A 129 -4.83 -7.66 -19.17
CA ILE A 129 -4.23 -7.65 -20.51
C ILE A 129 -5.05 -6.78 -21.47
N GLU A 130 -6.38 -6.96 -21.49
CA GLU A 130 -7.28 -6.17 -22.35
C GLU A 130 -7.37 -4.70 -21.92
N MET A 131 -7.12 -4.42 -20.65
CA MET A 131 -7.10 -3.06 -20.10
C MET A 131 -5.86 -2.26 -20.52
N LYS A 132 -4.78 -2.92 -20.95
CA LYS A 132 -3.54 -2.30 -21.45
C LYS A 132 -2.98 -1.22 -20.51
N PRO A 133 -2.70 -1.54 -19.23
CA PRO A 133 -2.20 -0.55 -18.29
C PRO A 133 -0.77 -0.10 -18.63
N ASN A 134 -0.47 1.18 -18.36
CA ASN A 134 0.89 1.71 -18.33
C ASN A 134 1.56 1.42 -16.99
N LEU A 135 0.74 1.40 -15.90
CA LEU A 135 1.17 0.97 -14.59
C LEU A 135 0.18 -0.05 -14.02
N LEU A 136 0.70 -1.17 -13.56
CA LEU A 136 -0.04 -2.25 -12.90
C LEU A 136 0.40 -2.36 -11.45
N SER A 137 -0.52 -2.07 -10.52
CA SER A 137 -0.32 -2.22 -9.08
C SER A 137 -1.04 -3.46 -8.57
N VAL A 138 -0.32 -4.34 -7.87
CA VAL A 138 -0.83 -5.64 -7.40
C VAL A 138 -0.69 -5.75 -5.89
N LEU A 139 -1.80 -6.01 -5.20
CA LEU A 139 -1.86 -6.36 -3.77
C LEU A 139 -2.71 -7.61 -3.60
N ILE A 140 -2.07 -8.75 -3.34
CA ILE A 140 -2.72 -10.05 -3.23
C ILE A 140 -1.96 -10.96 -2.26
N GLY A 141 -2.64 -11.91 -1.64
CA GLY A 141 -2.01 -12.94 -0.81
C GLY A 141 -2.71 -13.19 0.51
N VAL A 142 -3.39 -12.21 1.08
CA VAL A 142 -4.02 -12.35 2.40
C VAL A 142 -5.03 -13.50 2.46
N ASN A 143 -5.71 -13.80 1.37
CA ASN A 143 -6.68 -14.90 1.26
C ASN A 143 -6.04 -16.23 0.84
N ASP A 144 -4.79 -16.24 0.42
CA ASP A 144 -4.05 -17.46 0.07
C ASP A 144 -3.56 -18.22 1.30
N ARG A 145 -3.56 -17.58 2.48
CA ARG A 145 -3.18 -18.19 3.75
C ARG A 145 -4.02 -19.44 4.06
N LYS A 146 -3.36 -20.45 4.60
CA LYS A 146 -3.96 -21.71 5.02
C LYS A 146 -3.72 -21.90 6.52
N VAL A 147 -4.73 -21.63 7.31
CA VAL A 147 -4.64 -21.68 8.79
C VAL A 147 -5.42 -22.83 9.40
N LYS A 148 -6.28 -23.50 8.62
CA LYS A 148 -7.06 -24.66 9.07
C LYS A 148 -6.23 -25.93 8.97
N GLU A 149 -6.47 -26.85 9.89
CA GLU A 149 -5.85 -28.18 9.90
C GLU A 149 -6.06 -28.90 8.56
N GLY A 150 -5.05 -29.60 8.07
CA GLY A 150 -5.06 -30.30 6.79
C GLY A 150 -4.90 -29.42 5.53
N GLN A 151 -4.94 -28.11 5.65
CA GLN A 151 -4.67 -27.19 4.54
C GLN A 151 -3.19 -26.82 4.49
N LYS A 152 -2.60 -26.90 3.28
CA LYS A 152 -1.22 -26.49 3.06
C LYS A 152 -1.14 -25.28 2.14
N PHE A 153 -0.39 -24.28 2.56
CA PHE A 153 0.05 -23.20 1.67
C PHE A 153 1.32 -23.65 0.95
N SER A 154 1.34 -23.56 -0.37
CA SER A 154 2.56 -23.79 -1.15
C SER A 154 3.10 -22.44 -1.62
N SER A 155 4.25 -22.07 -1.05
CA SER A 155 4.99 -20.86 -1.42
C SER A 155 5.50 -20.93 -2.85
N GLU A 156 5.94 -22.12 -3.28
CA GLU A 156 6.49 -22.38 -4.63
C GLU A 156 5.40 -22.20 -5.69
N GLN A 157 4.20 -22.76 -5.46
CA GLN A 157 3.08 -22.62 -6.39
C GLN A 157 2.60 -21.17 -6.43
N TRP A 158 2.51 -20.50 -5.27
CA TRP A 158 2.11 -19.09 -5.20
C TRP A 158 3.10 -18.18 -5.93
N GLU A 159 4.40 -18.41 -5.76
CA GLU A 159 5.45 -17.70 -6.49
C GLU A 159 5.36 -17.95 -8.01
N ALA A 160 5.18 -19.21 -8.42
CA ALA A 160 5.06 -19.57 -9.81
C ALA A 160 3.85 -18.89 -10.48
N ASP A 161 2.70 -18.92 -9.81
CA ASP A 161 1.49 -18.28 -10.29
C ASP A 161 1.67 -16.76 -10.42
N TYR A 162 2.25 -16.11 -9.43
CA TYR A 162 2.49 -14.66 -9.48
C TYR A 162 3.46 -14.29 -10.59
N ARG A 163 4.57 -15.03 -10.73
CA ARG A 163 5.53 -14.83 -11.81
C ARG A 163 4.89 -14.98 -13.18
N GLU A 164 4.03 -15.99 -13.38
CA GLU A 164 3.27 -16.18 -14.62
C GLU A 164 2.46 -14.94 -14.99
N LEU A 165 1.73 -14.35 -14.02
CA LEU A 165 0.91 -13.17 -14.23
C LEU A 165 1.74 -11.95 -14.65
N LEU A 166 2.86 -11.70 -13.98
CA LEU A 166 3.77 -10.61 -14.33
C LEU A 166 4.40 -10.83 -15.71
N THR A 167 4.79 -12.06 -16.02
CA THR A 167 5.35 -12.44 -17.33
C THR A 167 4.35 -12.19 -18.45
N LYS A 168 3.10 -12.63 -18.32
CA LYS A 168 2.03 -12.36 -19.28
C LYS A 168 1.82 -10.87 -19.52
N SER A 169 1.85 -10.08 -18.44
CA SER A 169 1.70 -8.63 -18.53
C SER A 169 2.86 -7.99 -19.29
N ARG A 170 4.09 -8.40 -19.00
CA ARG A 170 5.28 -7.91 -19.68
C ARG A 170 5.33 -8.32 -21.16
N GLN A 171 4.83 -9.50 -21.48
CA GLN A 171 4.70 -9.97 -22.87
C GLN A 171 3.67 -9.15 -23.64
N SER A 172 2.56 -8.78 -23.00
CA SER A 172 1.50 -7.97 -23.60
C SER A 172 1.90 -6.50 -23.76
N ASN A 173 2.64 -5.95 -22.80
CA ASN A 173 3.17 -4.59 -22.84
C ASN A 173 4.58 -4.57 -22.25
N LYS A 174 5.60 -4.40 -23.11
CA LYS A 174 7.03 -4.40 -22.70
C LYS A 174 7.35 -3.26 -21.73
N ASP A 175 6.62 -2.17 -21.81
CA ASP A 175 6.87 -0.93 -21.06
C ASP A 175 5.99 -0.82 -19.79
N VAL A 176 5.15 -1.82 -19.49
CA VAL A 176 4.32 -1.79 -18.29
C VAL A 176 5.19 -1.66 -17.03
N ARG A 177 4.88 -0.66 -16.22
CA ARG A 177 5.51 -0.47 -14.90
C ARG A 177 4.75 -1.27 -13.87
N PHE A 178 5.47 -1.96 -12.99
CA PHE A 178 4.86 -2.73 -11.91
C PHE A 178 5.08 -2.05 -10.57
N VAL A 179 4.03 -2.06 -9.73
CA VAL A 179 4.09 -1.78 -8.30
C VAL A 179 3.58 -3.01 -7.57
N LEU A 180 4.44 -3.69 -6.84
CA LEU A 180 4.11 -4.88 -6.09
C LEU A 180 4.07 -4.55 -4.61
N ILE A 181 2.92 -4.77 -3.98
CA ILE A 181 2.66 -4.45 -2.59
C ILE A 181 2.65 -5.74 -1.78
N ASP A 182 3.42 -5.79 -0.68
CA ASP A 182 3.39 -6.93 0.22
C ASP A 182 1.98 -7.14 0.78
N PRO A 183 1.49 -8.39 0.86
CA PRO A 183 0.36 -8.71 1.71
C PRO A 183 0.74 -8.47 3.17
N PHE A 184 -0.25 -8.15 4.00
CA PHE A 184 -0.03 -7.79 5.39
C PHE A 184 -1.16 -8.27 6.29
N VAL A 185 -0.87 -8.40 7.58
CA VAL A 185 -1.83 -8.65 8.67
C VAL A 185 -1.34 -7.96 9.94
N LEU A 186 -2.27 -7.58 10.82
CA LEU A 186 -1.97 -7.15 12.18
C LEU A 186 -2.70 -8.03 13.21
N LYS A 187 -2.13 -8.16 14.40
CA LYS A 187 -2.75 -8.90 15.49
C LYS A 187 -3.82 -8.04 16.16
N SER A 188 -4.98 -7.96 15.51
CA SER A 188 -6.16 -7.21 15.96
C SER A 188 -7.44 -8.01 15.67
N GLY A 189 -8.57 -7.54 16.16
CA GLY A 189 -9.85 -8.18 15.97
C GLY A 189 -9.87 -9.65 16.34
N TRP A 190 -10.34 -10.50 15.45
CA TRP A 190 -10.47 -11.94 15.71
C TRP A 190 -9.15 -12.68 15.95
N TRP A 191 -7.99 -12.14 15.51
CA TRP A 191 -6.68 -12.71 15.80
C TRP A 191 -6.28 -12.64 17.27
N MET A 192 -6.90 -11.76 18.05
CA MET A 192 -6.62 -11.63 19.47
C MET A 192 -6.96 -12.91 20.25
N THR A 193 -7.91 -13.69 19.76
CA THR A 193 -8.39 -14.95 20.37
C THR A 193 -7.87 -16.20 19.68
N LYS A 194 -7.06 -16.07 18.62
CA LYS A 194 -6.63 -17.14 17.73
C LYS A 194 -5.10 -17.35 17.73
N GLY A 195 -4.49 -17.45 18.89
CA GLY A 195 -3.04 -17.41 19.07
C GLY A 195 -2.21 -18.31 18.14
N GLY A 196 -2.54 -19.61 18.04
CA GLY A 196 -1.83 -20.54 17.17
C GLY A 196 -2.01 -20.23 15.67
N GLU A 197 -3.23 -19.94 15.26
CA GLU A 197 -3.54 -19.57 13.87
C GLU A 197 -2.90 -18.24 13.47
N TRP A 198 -2.72 -17.32 14.43
CA TRP A 198 -2.00 -16.07 14.19
C TRP A 198 -0.56 -16.32 13.74
N ASN A 199 0.20 -17.13 14.46
CA ASN A 199 1.59 -17.41 14.16
C ASN A 199 1.76 -18.05 12.77
N ILE A 200 0.87 -19.00 12.43
CA ILE A 200 0.83 -19.62 11.09
C ILE A 200 0.55 -18.57 10.01
N SER A 201 -0.48 -17.75 10.23
CA SER A 201 -0.88 -16.70 9.31
C SER A 201 0.25 -15.70 9.08
N ARG A 202 0.84 -15.21 10.14
CA ARG A 202 1.94 -14.24 10.10
C ARG A 202 3.15 -14.78 9.35
N SER A 203 3.57 -16.02 9.64
CA SER A 203 4.68 -16.67 8.95
C SER A 203 4.46 -16.83 7.44
N GLN A 204 3.22 -17.16 7.03
CA GLN A 204 2.88 -17.25 5.60
C GLN A 204 2.92 -15.88 4.92
N ILE A 205 2.42 -14.82 5.56
CA ILE A 205 2.48 -13.45 5.04
C ILE A 205 3.94 -12.99 4.90
N GLU A 206 4.80 -13.27 5.86
CA GLU A 206 6.24 -12.95 5.76
C GLU A 206 6.93 -13.71 4.62
N THR A 207 6.53 -14.96 4.39
CA THR A 207 7.01 -15.75 3.25
C THR A 207 6.57 -15.14 1.94
N MET A 208 5.30 -14.74 1.82
CA MET A 208 4.78 -14.05 0.64
C MET A 208 5.50 -12.71 0.40
N GLY A 209 5.76 -11.92 1.45
CA GLY A 209 6.51 -10.67 1.34
C GLY A 209 7.92 -10.88 0.77
N LYS A 210 8.62 -11.95 1.19
CA LYS A 210 9.94 -12.33 0.62
C LYS A 210 9.82 -12.68 -0.87
N ILE A 211 8.76 -13.37 -1.27
CA ILE A 211 8.49 -13.70 -2.68
C ILE A 211 8.20 -12.42 -3.47
N VAL A 212 7.37 -11.52 -2.94
CA VAL A 212 7.09 -10.22 -3.59
C VAL A 212 8.39 -9.43 -3.79
N ALA A 213 9.26 -9.37 -2.78
CA ALA A 213 10.56 -8.71 -2.90
C ALA A 213 11.45 -9.34 -4.00
N LYS A 214 11.48 -10.67 -4.08
CA LYS A 214 12.20 -11.42 -5.13
C LYS A 214 11.65 -11.08 -6.52
N LEU A 215 10.32 -11.14 -6.70
CA LEU A 215 9.66 -10.83 -7.96
C LEU A 215 9.81 -9.35 -8.34
N ALA A 216 9.76 -8.44 -7.37
CA ALA A 216 10.01 -7.02 -7.62
C ALA A 216 11.40 -6.78 -8.20
N LYS A 217 12.42 -7.44 -7.67
CA LYS A 217 13.78 -7.39 -8.23
C LYS A 217 13.85 -7.99 -9.64
N GLU A 218 13.24 -9.15 -9.85
CA GLU A 218 13.25 -9.89 -11.12
C GLU A 218 12.62 -9.07 -12.25
N PHE A 219 11.45 -8.45 -11.97
CA PHE A 219 10.68 -7.69 -12.96
C PHE A 219 11.00 -6.19 -12.98
N ARG A 220 12.00 -5.74 -12.21
CA ARG A 220 12.33 -4.31 -12.03
C ARG A 220 11.09 -3.51 -11.62
N ALA A 221 10.33 -4.07 -10.69
CA ALA A 221 9.11 -3.46 -10.15
C ALA A 221 9.42 -2.60 -8.94
N ILE A 222 8.56 -1.62 -8.69
CA ILE A 222 8.54 -0.86 -7.45
C ILE A 222 7.98 -1.78 -6.36
N HIS A 223 8.70 -1.93 -5.25
CA HIS A 223 8.31 -2.75 -4.11
C HIS A 223 7.80 -1.90 -2.96
N VAL A 224 6.56 -2.12 -2.53
CA VAL A 224 5.94 -1.43 -1.40
C VAL A 224 5.83 -2.38 -0.22
N LYS A 225 6.69 -2.20 0.79
CA LYS A 225 6.84 -3.09 1.95
C LYS A 225 5.79 -2.81 3.02
N MET A 226 4.53 -3.13 2.74
CA MET A 226 3.41 -2.72 3.60
C MET A 226 3.37 -3.43 4.94
N GLN A 227 3.85 -4.67 5.06
CA GLN A 227 3.90 -5.34 6.36
C GLN A 227 4.81 -4.60 7.35
N GLU A 228 5.99 -4.14 6.91
CA GLU A 228 6.91 -3.35 7.74
C GLU A 228 6.28 -2.03 8.19
N VAL A 229 5.56 -1.36 7.29
CA VAL A 229 4.87 -0.09 7.56
C VAL A 229 3.79 -0.27 8.62
N PHE A 230 2.95 -1.30 8.49
CA PHE A 230 1.90 -1.58 9.48
C PHE A 230 2.47 -2.03 10.82
N ASP A 231 3.57 -2.78 10.84
CA ASP A 231 4.24 -3.15 12.08
C ASP A 231 4.79 -1.92 12.83
N LEU A 232 5.33 -0.94 12.11
CA LEU A 232 5.78 0.32 12.70
C LEU A 232 4.60 1.14 13.23
N ALA A 233 3.56 1.32 12.43
CA ALA A 233 2.37 2.07 12.81
C ALA A 233 1.69 1.46 14.05
N ALA A 234 1.58 0.13 14.12
CA ALA A 234 0.97 -0.58 15.23
C ALA A 234 1.74 -0.42 16.56
N ARG A 235 3.04 -0.13 16.53
CA ARG A 235 3.82 0.16 17.75
C ARG A 235 3.47 1.53 18.35
N GLU A 236 3.04 2.46 17.53
CA GLU A 236 2.73 3.82 17.98
C GLU A 236 1.30 3.96 18.53
N ALA A 237 0.33 3.35 17.87
CA ALA A 237 -1.08 3.60 18.18
C ALA A 237 -1.93 2.32 18.39
N GLY A 238 -1.28 1.16 18.48
CA GLY A 238 -1.99 -0.12 18.55
C GLY A 238 -2.50 -0.62 17.18
N PRO A 239 -2.54 -1.94 16.97
CA PRO A 239 -2.87 -2.53 15.68
C PRO A 239 -4.32 -2.26 15.22
N GLU A 240 -5.28 -2.20 16.15
CA GLU A 240 -6.70 -1.98 15.90
C GLU A 240 -7.01 -0.58 15.34
N GLN A 241 -6.12 0.38 15.56
CA GLN A 241 -6.24 1.73 14.98
C GLN A 241 -6.04 1.72 13.47
N TRP A 242 -5.34 0.73 12.94
CA TRP A 242 -4.96 0.65 11.53
C TRP A 242 -5.74 -0.42 10.78
N ILE A 243 -5.90 -1.58 11.39
CA ILE A 243 -6.58 -2.76 10.84
C ILE A 243 -7.48 -3.34 11.94
N TRP A 244 -8.78 -3.16 11.81
CA TRP A 244 -9.73 -3.45 12.88
C TRP A 244 -9.97 -4.96 13.11
N ASP A 245 -9.96 -5.77 12.05
CA ASP A 245 -10.24 -7.22 12.07
C ASP A 245 -8.98 -8.09 11.83
N GLY A 246 -7.83 -7.43 11.74
CA GLY A 246 -6.54 -8.08 11.46
C GLY A 246 -6.18 -8.21 9.99
N VAL A 247 -7.08 -7.85 9.07
CA VAL A 247 -6.93 -7.93 7.61
C VAL A 247 -7.28 -6.62 6.90
N HIS A 248 -8.45 -6.04 7.20
CA HIS A 248 -8.98 -4.91 6.45
C HIS A 248 -8.59 -3.58 7.10
N PRO A 249 -7.85 -2.73 6.36
CA PRO A 249 -7.48 -1.42 6.85
C PRO A 249 -8.70 -0.52 7.10
N LEU A 250 -8.62 0.27 8.17
CA LEU A 250 -9.46 1.43 8.37
C LEU A 250 -9.06 2.58 7.43
N PRO A 251 -9.81 3.68 7.34
CA PRO A 251 -9.45 4.79 6.46
C PRO A 251 -8.01 5.27 6.60
N GLN A 252 -7.50 5.42 7.82
CA GLN A 252 -6.11 5.77 8.09
C GLN A 252 -5.11 4.68 7.69
N GLY A 253 -5.49 3.40 7.74
CA GLY A 253 -4.69 2.30 7.20
C GLY A 253 -4.60 2.36 5.68
N HIS A 254 -5.68 2.68 4.98
CA HIS A 254 -5.66 2.92 3.54
C HIS A 254 -4.81 4.14 3.17
N GLU A 255 -4.83 5.17 4.00
CA GLU A 255 -3.98 6.35 3.83
C GLU A 255 -2.49 6.00 3.95
N LEU A 256 -2.09 5.13 4.89
CA LEU A 256 -0.71 4.63 4.96
C LEU A 256 -0.30 3.92 3.67
N ILE A 257 -1.17 3.07 3.11
CA ILE A 257 -0.89 2.39 1.84
C ILE A 257 -0.68 3.43 0.72
N ALA A 258 -1.59 4.41 0.62
CA ALA A 258 -1.51 5.44 -0.41
C ALA A 258 -0.22 6.27 -0.32
N ARG A 259 0.18 6.69 0.89
CA ARG A 259 1.42 7.43 1.12
C ARG A 259 2.65 6.63 0.72
N GLN A 260 2.75 5.38 1.18
CA GLN A 260 3.88 4.53 0.85
C GLN A 260 3.95 4.23 -0.65
N TRP A 261 2.80 3.98 -1.29
CA TRP A 261 2.72 3.77 -2.73
C TRP A 261 3.27 4.99 -3.50
N LEU A 262 2.80 6.19 -3.16
CA LEU A 262 3.24 7.43 -3.78
C LEU A 262 4.72 7.72 -3.53
N GLN A 263 5.19 7.53 -2.32
CA GLN A 263 6.58 7.74 -1.93
C GLN A 263 7.54 6.80 -2.68
N GLN A 264 7.21 5.51 -2.76
CA GLN A 264 8.04 4.56 -3.49
C GLN A 264 8.04 4.83 -5.00
N LEU A 265 6.89 5.20 -5.56
CA LEU A 265 6.78 5.52 -6.99
C LEU A 265 7.57 6.78 -7.36
N SER A 266 7.63 7.77 -6.49
CA SER A 266 8.36 9.03 -6.74
C SER A 266 9.88 8.89 -6.67
N SER A 267 10.37 7.80 -6.07
CA SER A 267 11.80 7.51 -5.94
C SER A 267 12.37 6.76 -7.16
N HIS A 268 11.53 6.40 -8.12
CA HIS A 268 11.83 5.66 -9.33
C HIS A 268 11.34 6.40 -10.59
#